data_c78ae17a3dd97f87e396cfc30ff1bd35
#
_entry.id   c78ae17a3dd97f87e396cfc30ff1bd35
#
_cell.length_a   1.000
_cell.length_b   1.000
_cell.length_c   1.000
_cell.angle_alpha   90.00
_cell.angle_beta   90.00
_cell.angle_gamma   90.00
#
_symmetry.space_group_name_H-M   'P 1'
#
loop_
_entity.id
_entity.type
_entity.pdbx_description
1 polymer ?
#
loop_
_entity_poly.entity_id
_entity_poly.type
_entity_poly.pdbx_seq_one_letter_code
_entity_poly.pdbx_strand_id
1 'polypeptide(L)'
;MSTHISFTHPRDEILETMERIYDYRMTTTSGGNLSIRDENGDVWITPARVDKGSLRREDIVLVGVDGTVVGLHPPSSELPLHQAVYQARPDIRGIVHAHPVALVAFSLVHDVPNTRLFHKARTVCGEVGFAPYELPGSEALARNVEGTFRQGYYCVILENHGVVTGGGSLQEVFHRFETLEFMGKTIIKARQIGNVRYLTDHEIGLPAQRAASLPELERAAPSSLEKDLPRGLCEFVRRAYRQRLFIGTQGSFSVRLDESSLFLWPSVNHSQRVLCRGVSPLSCFWTHKALMRWAACAWRSRGEHQQRGALAAYLDIPR
;
A
#
# COMPACT_ATOMS: atom_id res chain seq x y z
N MET A 1 -4.88 4.15 20.31
CA MET A 1 -4.12 3.15 19.54
C MET A 1 -5.08 2.05 19.14
N SER A 2 -5.41 1.92 17.86
CA SER A 2 -6.28 0.83 17.38
C SER A 2 -5.41 -0.39 17.12
N THR A 3 -5.50 -1.38 17.98
CA THR A 3 -4.86 -2.70 17.75
C THR A 3 -5.59 -3.38 16.60
N HIS A 4 -5.01 -3.33 15.40
CA HIS A 4 -5.43 -4.16 14.30
C HIS A 4 -5.02 -5.61 14.59
N ILE A 5 -5.94 -6.39 15.11
CA ILE A 5 -5.77 -7.85 15.17
C ILE A 5 -5.96 -8.36 13.75
N SER A 6 -4.87 -8.77 13.09
CA SER A 6 -4.96 -9.55 11.85
C SER A 6 -5.31 -10.99 12.21
N PHE A 7 -6.38 -11.52 11.64
CA PHE A 7 -6.74 -12.94 11.78
C PHE A 7 -6.02 -13.83 10.77
N THR A 8 -5.19 -13.24 9.91
CA THR A 8 -4.42 -13.97 8.90
C THR A 8 -3.04 -14.33 9.48
N HIS A 9 -2.63 -15.58 9.27
CA HIS A 9 -1.31 -16.02 9.75
C HIS A 9 -0.19 -15.26 9.01
N PRO A 10 0.92 -14.84 9.68
CA PRO A 10 2.01 -14.08 9.03
C PRO A 10 2.57 -14.71 7.75
N ARG A 11 2.63 -16.04 7.67
CA ARG A 11 3.04 -16.76 6.46
C ARG A 11 2.15 -16.44 5.27
N ASP A 12 0.84 -16.38 5.48
CA ASP A 12 -0.13 -16.15 4.42
C ASP A 12 -0.09 -14.69 3.96
N GLU A 13 0.07 -13.73 4.90
CA GLU A 13 0.23 -12.31 4.56
C GLU A 13 1.53 -12.04 3.77
N ILE A 14 2.64 -12.67 4.17
CA ILE A 14 3.92 -12.55 3.46
C ILE A 14 3.80 -13.12 2.05
N LEU A 15 3.19 -14.30 1.91
CA LEU A 15 3.03 -14.97 0.63
C LEU A 15 2.17 -14.14 -0.34
N GLU A 16 0.98 -13.72 0.07
CA GLU A 16 0.09 -12.88 -0.73
C GLU A 16 0.75 -11.55 -1.14
N THR A 17 1.51 -10.96 -0.23
CA THR A 17 2.21 -9.69 -0.52
C THR A 17 3.35 -9.90 -1.50
N MET A 18 4.15 -10.98 -1.35
CA MET A 18 5.23 -11.29 -2.27
C MET A 18 4.69 -11.64 -3.66
N GLU A 19 3.61 -12.43 -3.76
CA GLU A 19 2.92 -12.72 -5.03
C GLU A 19 2.56 -11.42 -5.76
N ARG A 20 1.99 -10.44 -5.05
CA ARG A 20 1.67 -9.14 -5.64
C ARG A 20 2.90 -8.36 -6.10
N ILE A 21 3.96 -8.32 -5.29
CA ILE A 21 5.23 -7.65 -5.64
C ILE A 21 5.83 -8.28 -6.89
N TYR A 22 5.83 -9.60 -6.98
CA TYR A 22 6.37 -10.35 -8.10
C TYR A 22 5.54 -10.17 -9.37
N ASP A 23 4.21 -10.36 -9.31
CA ASP A 23 3.30 -10.19 -10.43
C ASP A 23 3.33 -8.79 -11.02
N TYR A 24 3.54 -7.78 -10.18
CA TYR A 24 3.64 -6.38 -10.62
C TYR A 24 5.05 -5.97 -11.03
N ARG A 25 5.98 -6.95 -11.11
CA ARG A 25 7.38 -6.73 -11.53
C ARG A 25 8.09 -5.67 -10.69
N MET A 26 7.82 -5.68 -9.39
CA MET A 26 8.47 -4.79 -8.44
C MET A 26 9.64 -5.46 -7.72
N THR A 27 9.97 -6.69 -8.13
CA THR A 27 11.16 -7.43 -7.73
C THR A 27 11.57 -8.44 -8.81
N THR A 28 12.69 -9.16 -8.60
CA THR A 28 13.20 -10.22 -9.46
C THR A 28 12.95 -11.59 -8.81
N THR A 29 13.30 -12.68 -9.50
CA THR A 29 13.16 -14.05 -8.99
C THR A 29 13.91 -14.27 -7.68
N SER A 30 15.06 -13.63 -7.50
CA SER A 30 15.92 -13.79 -6.31
C SER A 30 15.96 -12.58 -5.40
N GLY A 31 15.47 -11.42 -5.86
CA GLY A 31 15.58 -10.15 -5.15
C GLY A 31 14.47 -9.92 -4.13
N GLY A 32 14.78 -9.10 -3.12
CA GLY A 32 13.82 -8.64 -2.12
C GLY A 32 13.44 -9.67 -1.06
N ASN A 33 12.94 -9.16 0.03
CA ASN A 33 12.49 -9.94 1.18
C ASN A 33 11.45 -9.17 1.98
N LEU A 34 10.61 -9.93 2.65
CA LEU A 34 9.48 -9.44 3.44
C LEU A 34 9.55 -10.05 4.82
N SER A 35 9.22 -9.27 5.84
CA SER A 35 9.07 -9.82 7.18
C SER A 35 7.90 -9.21 7.95
N ILE A 36 7.44 -9.96 8.95
CA ILE A 36 6.49 -9.54 9.98
C ILE A 36 7.08 -9.88 11.33
N ARG A 37 7.13 -8.90 12.24
CA ARG A 37 7.37 -9.14 13.66
C ARG A 37 6.02 -9.35 14.35
N ASP A 38 5.82 -10.51 14.93
CA ASP A 38 4.60 -10.86 15.64
C ASP A 38 4.53 -10.27 17.07
N GLU A 39 3.51 -10.62 17.82
CA GLU A 39 3.27 -10.08 19.17
C GLU A 39 4.26 -10.62 20.21
N ASN A 40 4.87 -11.78 19.95
CA ASN A 40 5.89 -12.37 20.81
C ASN A 40 7.28 -11.75 20.56
N GLY A 41 7.41 -10.97 19.47
CA GLY A 41 8.68 -10.41 19.00
C GLY A 41 9.41 -11.29 18.00
N ASP A 42 8.87 -12.46 17.67
CA ASP A 42 9.43 -13.36 16.68
C ASP A 42 9.26 -12.79 15.27
N VAL A 43 10.20 -13.09 14.38
CA VAL A 43 10.24 -12.55 13.02
C VAL A 43 9.94 -13.64 12.00
N TRP A 44 8.82 -13.50 11.32
CA TRP A 44 8.48 -14.27 10.11
C TRP A 44 9.10 -13.60 8.90
N ILE A 45 9.90 -14.34 8.10
CA ILE A 45 10.66 -13.75 6.98
C ILE A 45 10.70 -14.70 5.78
N THR A 46 10.75 -14.12 4.58
CA THR A 46 10.99 -14.90 3.35
C THR A 46 12.35 -15.58 3.38
N PRO A 47 12.49 -16.78 2.77
CA PRO A 47 13.73 -17.54 2.77
C PRO A 47 14.78 -16.93 1.84
N ALA A 48 16.04 -17.29 2.08
CA ALA A 48 17.14 -17.10 1.15
C ALA A 48 17.08 -18.12 0.01
N ARG A 49 17.51 -17.71 -1.19
CA ARG A 49 17.76 -18.61 -2.36
C ARG A 49 16.55 -19.39 -2.87
N VAL A 50 15.33 -18.94 -2.55
CA VAL A 50 14.10 -19.49 -3.11
C VAL A 50 13.51 -18.48 -4.07
N ASP A 51 13.04 -18.96 -5.23
CA ASP A 51 12.39 -18.13 -6.25
C ASP A 51 11.13 -17.46 -5.67
N LYS A 52 11.09 -16.13 -5.75
CA LYS A 52 10.01 -15.31 -5.19
C LYS A 52 8.66 -15.52 -5.89
N GLY A 53 8.68 -15.95 -7.15
CA GLY A 53 7.47 -16.26 -7.93
C GLY A 53 6.89 -17.66 -7.65
N SER A 54 7.58 -18.51 -6.89
CA SER A 54 7.16 -19.86 -6.57
C SER A 54 7.15 -20.19 -5.08
N LEU A 55 7.20 -19.16 -4.24
CA LEU A 55 7.15 -19.32 -2.78
C LEU A 55 5.88 -20.04 -2.33
N ARG A 56 6.05 -20.93 -1.36
CA ARG A 56 4.95 -21.64 -0.68
C ARG A 56 4.89 -21.22 0.78
N ARG A 57 3.77 -21.52 1.42
CA ARG A 57 3.53 -21.20 2.83
C ARG A 57 4.58 -21.80 3.78
N GLU A 58 5.01 -23.02 3.51
CA GLU A 58 6.02 -23.76 4.27
C GLU A 58 7.45 -23.20 4.11
N ASP A 59 7.71 -22.44 3.04
CA ASP A 59 9.03 -21.84 2.78
C ASP A 59 9.30 -20.65 3.71
N ILE A 60 8.25 -20.02 4.26
CA ILE A 60 8.39 -18.86 5.16
C ILE A 60 8.98 -19.31 6.50
N VAL A 61 10.08 -18.65 6.88
CA VAL A 61 10.92 -18.99 8.02
C VAL A 61 10.51 -18.18 9.24
N LEU A 62 10.49 -18.81 10.41
CA LEU A 62 10.37 -18.14 11.71
C LEU A 62 11.76 -18.02 12.35
N VAL A 63 12.06 -16.82 12.83
CA VAL A 63 13.26 -16.54 13.63
C VAL A 63 12.80 -16.03 15.00
N GLY A 64 13.05 -16.82 16.03
CA GLY A 64 12.69 -16.49 17.40
C GLY A 64 13.53 -15.33 17.95
N VAL A 65 13.04 -14.69 18.99
CA VAL A 65 13.78 -13.63 19.72
C VAL A 65 15.10 -14.13 20.31
N ASP A 66 15.20 -15.44 20.58
CA ASP A 66 16.40 -16.12 21.05
C ASP A 66 17.38 -16.51 19.92
N GLY A 67 17.05 -16.18 18.67
CA GLY A 67 17.82 -16.56 17.49
C GLY A 67 17.51 -17.94 16.94
N THR A 68 16.59 -18.72 17.53
CA THR A 68 16.18 -20.03 17.03
C THR A 68 15.52 -19.86 15.65
N VAL A 69 15.94 -20.67 14.67
CA VAL A 69 15.39 -20.67 13.31
C VAL A 69 14.53 -21.91 13.09
N VAL A 70 13.28 -21.70 12.68
CA VAL A 70 12.32 -22.76 12.37
C VAL A 70 11.81 -22.58 10.94
N GLY A 71 12.13 -23.52 10.06
CA GLY A 71 11.71 -23.51 8.64
C GLY A 71 12.48 -24.52 7.80
N LEU A 72 12.08 -24.66 6.53
CA LEU A 72 12.71 -25.56 5.56
C LEU A 72 14.01 -24.99 4.97
N HIS A 73 14.17 -23.67 5.05
CA HIS A 73 15.25 -22.92 4.42
C HIS A 73 15.93 -22.00 5.43
N PRO A 74 17.17 -21.56 5.18
CA PRO A 74 17.74 -20.44 5.93
C PRO A 74 16.92 -19.16 5.68
N PRO A 75 16.81 -18.25 6.67
CA PRO A 75 16.19 -16.95 6.50
C PRO A 75 16.94 -16.11 5.46
N SER A 76 16.30 -15.07 4.95
CA SER A 76 16.94 -14.11 4.04
C SER A 76 18.30 -13.67 4.57
N SER A 77 19.30 -13.54 3.70
CA SER A 77 20.62 -13.00 4.01
C SER A 77 20.59 -11.55 4.53
N GLU A 78 19.48 -10.84 4.32
CA GLU A 78 19.27 -9.47 4.81
C GLU A 78 18.47 -9.41 6.11
N LEU A 79 18.29 -10.54 6.81
CA LEU A 79 17.69 -10.57 8.14
C LEU A 79 18.30 -9.55 9.12
N PRO A 80 19.64 -9.30 9.13
CA PRO A 80 20.23 -8.28 10.01
C PRO A 80 19.62 -6.90 9.83
N LEU A 81 19.35 -6.47 8.59
CA LEU A 81 18.69 -5.21 8.28
C LEU A 81 17.29 -5.13 8.91
N HIS A 82 16.48 -6.20 8.77
CA HIS A 82 15.14 -6.26 9.35
C HIS A 82 15.17 -6.19 10.86
N GLN A 83 16.06 -6.96 11.50
CA GLN A 83 16.21 -6.98 12.96
C GLN A 83 16.65 -5.61 13.50
N ALA A 84 17.60 -4.94 12.84
CA ALA A 84 18.07 -3.62 13.22
C ALA A 84 16.94 -2.58 13.18
N VAL A 85 16.13 -2.58 12.12
CA VAL A 85 14.95 -1.69 12.01
C VAL A 85 13.92 -1.99 13.10
N TYR A 86 13.60 -3.26 13.37
CA TYR A 86 12.67 -3.64 14.44
C TYR A 86 13.14 -3.24 15.84
N GLN A 87 14.45 -3.31 16.11
CA GLN A 87 15.05 -2.86 17.37
C GLN A 87 14.97 -1.34 17.51
N ALA A 88 15.25 -0.60 16.43
CA ALA A 88 15.26 0.84 16.42
C ALA A 88 13.85 1.46 16.51
N ARG A 89 12.84 0.78 15.95
CA ARG A 89 11.48 1.27 15.75
C ARG A 89 10.45 0.23 16.24
N PRO A 90 10.09 0.27 17.53
CA PRO A 90 9.11 -0.65 18.12
C PRO A 90 7.70 -0.54 17.49
N ASP A 91 7.38 0.58 16.87
CA ASP A 91 6.13 0.82 16.14
C ASP A 91 6.07 0.10 14.78
N ILE A 92 7.22 -0.34 14.24
CA ILE A 92 7.29 -1.09 12.98
C ILE A 92 7.07 -2.58 13.27
N ARG A 93 6.10 -3.19 12.59
CA ARG A 93 5.76 -4.61 12.68
C ARG A 93 5.87 -5.34 11.34
N GLY A 94 5.96 -4.63 10.23
CA GLY A 94 6.17 -5.18 8.91
C GLY A 94 7.26 -4.44 8.16
N ILE A 95 8.03 -5.16 7.32
CA ILE A 95 9.05 -4.59 6.44
C ILE A 95 8.93 -5.23 5.06
N VAL A 96 9.05 -4.39 4.03
CA VAL A 96 9.23 -4.77 2.63
C VAL A 96 10.57 -4.20 2.16
N HIS A 97 11.47 -5.06 1.74
CA HIS A 97 12.64 -4.71 0.96
C HIS A 97 12.53 -5.31 -0.43
N ALA A 98 12.74 -4.51 -1.47
CA ALA A 98 12.73 -4.98 -2.86
C ALA A 98 13.44 -3.99 -3.79
N HIS A 99 13.55 -4.40 -5.09
CA HIS A 99 14.34 -3.69 -6.10
C HIS A 99 13.45 -3.25 -7.29
N PRO A 100 12.38 -2.45 -7.06
CA PRO A 100 11.55 -1.97 -8.17
C PRO A 100 12.33 -0.96 -9.02
N VAL A 101 12.21 -1.09 -10.34
CA VAL A 101 13.11 -0.42 -11.30
C VAL A 101 13.17 1.10 -11.13
N ALA A 102 12.03 1.75 -10.85
CA ALA A 102 12.04 3.20 -10.68
C ALA A 102 12.79 3.63 -9.42
N LEU A 103 12.61 2.93 -8.30
CA LEU A 103 13.30 3.27 -7.05
C LEU A 103 14.78 2.88 -7.10
N VAL A 104 15.14 1.79 -7.80
CA VAL A 104 16.55 1.50 -8.11
C VAL A 104 17.17 2.63 -8.94
N ALA A 105 16.46 3.15 -9.95
CA ALA A 105 16.97 4.28 -10.73
C ALA A 105 17.24 5.52 -9.86
N PHE A 106 16.35 5.82 -8.89
CA PHE A 106 16.58 6.88 -7.92
C PHE A 106 17.83 6.62 -7.05
N SER A 107 18.03 5.37 -6.62
CA SER A 107 19.19 4.99 -5.80
C SER A 107 20.52 5.18 -6.52
N LEU A 108 20.53 4.97 -7.84
CA LEU A 108 21.73 5.14 -8.69
C LEU A 108 22.10 6.59 -8.96
N VAL A 109 21.14 7.50 -8.92
CA VAL A 109 21.38 8.94 -9.12
C VAL A 109 21.46 9.72 -7.82
N HIS A 110 21.53 9.04 -6.69
CA HIS A 110 21.61 9.60 -5.33
C HIS A 110 20.48 10.59 -5.03
N ASP A 111 19.26 10.29 -5.49
CA ASP A 111 18.07 11.11 -5.31
C ASP A 111 16.95 10.28 -4.64
N VAL A 112 15.97 10.96 -4.09
CA VAL A 112 14.78 10.33 -3.51
C VAL A 112 13.52 10.86 -4.16
N PRO A 113 12.47 10.02 -4.34
CA PRO A 113 11.19 10.49 -4.86
C PRO A 113 10.58 11.53 -3.92
N ASN A 114 10.32 12.75 -4.42
CA ASN A 114 9.68 13.79 -3.64
C ASN A 114 8.17 13.49 -3.50
N THR A 115 7.75 13.18 -2.28
CA THR A 115 6.37 12.78 -1.94
C THR A 115 5.35 13.90 -2.06
N ARG A 116 5.76 15.16 -2.25
CA ARG A 116 4.86 16.29 -2.54
C ARG A 116 4.24 16.27 -3.94
N LEU A 117 4.45 15.18 -4.69
CA LEU A 117 3.83 14.99 -6.01
C LEU A 117 2.30 14.91 -5.90
N PHE A 118 1.77 14.25 -4.86
CA PHE A 118 0.34 14.13 -4.55
C PHE A 118 0.09 14.18 -3.05
N HIS A 119 -1.03 14.72 -2.59
CA HIS A 119 -1.45 14.65 -1.17
C HIS A 119 -1.35 13.24 -0.60
N LYS A 120 -1.89 12.27 -1.34
CA LYS A 120 -1.93 10.87 -0.93
C LYS A 120 -0.54 10.29 -0.72
N ALA A 121 0.38 10.60 -1.63
CA ALA A 121 1.76 10.14 -1.54
C ALA A 121 2.44 10.68 -0.28
N ARG A 122 2.27 11.98 0.00
CA ARG A 122 2.81 12.60 1.21
C ARG A 122 2.23 11.99 2.48
N THR A 123 0.91 11.74 2.50
CA THR A 123 0.22 11.15 3.67
C THR A 123 0.64 9.70 3.91
N VAL A 124 0.81 8.91 2.86
CA VAL A 124 1.11 7.47 2.93
C VAL A 124 2.58 7.20 3.20
N CYS A 125 3.47 7.84 2.44
CA CYS A 125 4.92 7.57 2.49
C CYS A 125 5.67 8.46 3.48
N GLY A 126 5.11 9.64 3.83
CA GLY A 126 5.87 10.67 4.56
C GLY A 126 7.00 11.24 3.71
N GLU A 127 8.09 11.59 4.33
CA GLU A 127 9.37 11.86 3.65
C GLU A 127 10.13 10.56 3.38
N VAL A 128 11.03 10.61 2.41
CA VAL A 128 11.85 9.45 2.02
C VAL A 128 13.28 9.68 2.48
N GLY A 129 13.80 8.73 3.26
CA GLY A 129 15.19 8.73 3.69
C GLY A 129 16.11 8.12 2.64
N PHE A 130 17.40 8.34 2.81
CA PHE A 130 18.47 7.78 1.98
C PHE A 130 19.54 7.16 2.88
N ALA A 131 19.86 5.89 2.67
CA ALA A 131 20.91 5.18 3.39
C ALA A 131 22.12 4.98 2.48
N PRO A 132 23.33 5.38 2.91
CA PRO A 132 24.56 5.20 2.14
C PRO A 132 24.85 3.72 1.85
N TYR A 133 25.55 3.49 0.75
CA TYR A 133 25.92 2.17 0.28
C TYR A 133 26.78 1.42 1.31
N GLU A 134 26.42 0.17 1.50
CA GLU A 134 27.22 -0.88 2.13
C GLU A 134 26.85 -2.22 1.49
N LEU A 135 27.69 -3.23 1.71
CA LEU A 135 27.49 -4.55 1.11
C LEU A 135 26.13 -5.15 1.56
N PRO A 136 25.26 -5.56 0.62
CA PRO A 136 23.99 -6.22 0.96
C PRO A 136 24.17 -7.40 1.92
N GLY A 137 23.32 -7.48 2.94
CA GLY A 137 23.38 -8.49 3.98
C GLY A 137 24.41 -8.23 5.09
N SER A 138 25.19 -7.15 5.01
CA SER A 138 26.17 -6.82 6.05
C SER A 138 25.55 -6.07 7.24
N GLU A 139 26.21 -6.20 8.40
CA GLU A 139 25.91 -5.41 9.60
C GLU A 139 26.11 -3.90 9.38
N ALA A 140 27.02 -3.51 8.46
CA ALA A 140 27.26 -2.11 8.12
C ALA A 140 26.02 -1.52 7.42
N LEU A 141 25.45 -2.22 6.44
CA LEU A 141 24.20 -1.81 5.80
C LEU A 141 23.05 -1.74 6.81
N ALA A 142 22.95 -2.76 7.68
CA ALA A 142 21.93 -2.78 8.72
C ALA A 142 21.97 -1.52 9.61
N ARG A 143 23.18 -1.10 10.04
CA ARG A 143 23.39 0.13 10.84
C ARG A 143 23.01 1.40 10.08
N ASN A 144 23.35 1.52 8.78
CA ASN A 144 23.00 2.69 7.97
C ASN A 144 21.49 2.83 7.81
N VAL A 145 20.82 1.71 7.56
CA VAL A 145 19.35 1.66 7.44
C VAL A 145 18.68 1.97 8.79
N GLU A 146 19.14 1.34 9.86
CA GLU A 146 18.68 1.61 11.23
C GLU A 146 18.78 3.10 11.56
N GLY A 147 19.95 3.72 11.34
CA GLY A 147 20.18 5.14 11.60
C GLY A 147 19.22 6.04 10.82
N THR A 148 18.87 5.66 9.61
CA THR A 148 17.90 6.39 8.79
C THR A 148 16.47 6.21 9.35
N PHE A 149 16.06 5.00 9.70
CA PHE A 149 14.74 4.77 10.30
C PHE A 149 14.57 5.46 11.67
N ARG A 150 15.63 5.60 12.47
CA ARG A 150 15.62 6.36 13.74
C ARG A 150 15.27 7.84 13.56
N GLN A 151 15.52 8.41 12.38
CA GLN A 151 15.15 9.79 12.05
C GLN A 151 13.64 9.96 11.77
N GLY A 152 12.86 8.87 11.83
CA GLY A 152 11.40 8.89 11.66
C GLY A 152 10.91 8.53 10.27
N TYR A 153 11.78 8.21 9.33
CA TYR A 153 11.37 7.75 8.00
C TYR A 153 10.69 6.38 8.06
N TYR A 154 9.76 6.15 7.15
CA TYR A 154 9.11 4.85 6.88
C TYR A 154 9.48 4.28 5.51
N CYS A 155 10.07 5.09 4.64
CA CYS A 155 10.54 4.73 3.31
C CYS A 155 11.99 5.17 3.19
N VAL A 156 12.88 4.25 2.86
CA VAL A 156 14.33 4.52 2.77
C VAL A 156 14.86 3.94 1.47
N ILE A 157 15.43 4.79 0.62
CA ILE A 157 16.20 4.37 -0.55
C ILE A 157 17.60 3.93 -0.08
N LEU A 158 18.03 2.77 -0.54
CA LEU A 158 19.38 2.25 -0.31
C LEU A 158 20.25 2.59 -1.53
N GLU A 159 21.34 3.30 -1.32
CA GLU A 159 22.26 3.69 -2.39
C GLU A 159 22.70 2.47 -3.22
N ASN A 160 22.58 2.57 -4.55
CA ASN A 160 22.93 1.53 -5.54
C ASN A 160 22.34 0.14 -5.26
N HIS A 161 21.16 0.08 -4.62
CA HIS A 161 20.59 -1.20 -4.23
C HIS A 161 19.07 -1.25 -4.49
N GLY A 162 18.28 -0.59 -3.65
CA GLY A 162 16.83 -0.71 -3.72
C GLY A 162 16.12 0.16 -2.69
N VAL A 163 15.04 -0.36 -2.12
CA VAL A 163 14.23 0.37 -1.14
C VAL A 163 13.82 -0.52 0.03
N VAL A 164 13.76 0.06 1.22
CA VAL A 164 13.15 -0.54 2.40
C VAL A 164 11.98 0.32 2.84
N THR A 165 10.84 -0.32 3.10
CA THR A 165 9.67 0.32 3.68
C THR A 165 9.24 -0.39 4.95
N GLY A 166 8.82 0.36 5.97
CA GLY A 166 8.37 -0.15 7.26
C GLY A 166 7.03 0.42 7.69
N GLY A 167 6.35 -0.26 8.61
CA GLY A 167 5.08 0.20 9.17
C GLY A 167 4.47 -0.74 10.18
N GLY A 168 3.32 -0.37 10.74
CA GLY A 168 2.61 -1.10 11.78
C GLY A 168 1.94 -2.40 11.32
N SER A 169 1.85 -2.66 10.00
CA SER A 169 1.38 -3.91 9.41
C SER A 169 1.99 -4.10 8.03
N LEU A 170 2.12 -5.35 7.57
CA LEU A 170 2.65 -5.63 6.23
C LEU A 170 1.79 -5.00 5.13
N GLN A 171 0.50 -4.91 5.36
CA GLN A 171 -0.45 -4.27 4.47
C GLN A 171 -0.17 -2.76 4.32
N GLU A 172 0.08 -2.05 5.41
CA GLU A 172 0.47 -0.63 5.39
C GLU A 172 1.80 -0.42 4.68
N VAL A 173 2.75 -1.32 4.92
CA VAL A 173 4.07 -1.30 4.31
C VAL A 173 4.00 -1.49 2.80
N PHE A 174 3.25 -2.49 2.35
CA PHE A 174 3.03 -2.71 0.92
C PHE A 174 2.36 -1.50 0.26
N HIS A 175 1.43 -0.85 0.95
CA HIS A 175 0.79 0.37 0.47
C HIS A 175 1.79 1.51 0.27
N ARG A 176 2.72 1.71 1.22
CA ARG A 176 3.84 2.67 1.07
C ARG A 176 4.73 2.30 -0.11
N PHE A 177 5.13 1.05 -0.19
CA PHE A 177 6.00 0.53 -1.24
C PHE A 177 5.42 0.72 -2.65
N GLU A 178 4.16 0.29 -2.86
CA GLU A 178 3.46 0.44 -4.14
C GLU A 178 3.27 1.91 -4.53
N THR A 179 2.92 2.76 -3.55
CA THR A 179 2.76 4.21 -3.77
C THR A 179 4.09 4.86 -4.17
N LEU A 180 5.17 4.49 -3.49
CA LEU A 180 6.50 5.05 -3.74
C LEU A 180 7.01 4.67 -5.14
N GLU A 181 6.86 3.40 -5.54
CA GLU A 181 7.22 2.95 -6.89
C GLU A 181 6.38 3.64 -7.98
N PHE A 182 5.07 3.80 -7.76
CA PHE A 182 4.21 4.55 -8.66
C PHE A 182 4.67 5.99 -8.82
N MET A 183 5.02 6.66 -7.73
CA MET A 183 5.58 8.01 -7.76
C MET A 183 6.90 8.08 -8.52
N GLY A 184 7.81 7.16 -8.23
CA GLY A 184 9.10 7.09 -8.92
C GLY A 184 8.92 6.98 -10.43
N LYS A 185 8.07 6.07 -10.90
CA LYS A 185 7.69 5.94 -12.31
C LYS A 185 7.09 7.21 -12.89
N THR A 186 6.21 7.87 -12.12
CA THR A 186 5.54 9.09 -12.56
C THR A 186 6.51 10.25 -12.69
N ILE A 187 7.41 10.43 -11.72
CA ILE A 187 8.44 11.49 -11.76
C ILE A 187 9.37 11.28 -12.95
N ILE A 188 9.85 10.04 -13.18
CA ILE A 188 10.73 9.73 -14.33
C ILE A 188 10.03 10.09 -15.65
N LYS A 189 8.78 9.67 -15.84
CA LYS A 189 8.00 9.98 -17.04
C LYS A 189 7.72 11.48 -17.19
N ALA A 190 7.36 12.16 -16.09
CA ALA A 190 7.11 13.60 -16.12
C ALA A 190 8.35 14.40 -16.51
N ARG A 191 9.54 14.02 -16.03
CA ARG A 191 10.82 14.65 -16.39
C ARG A 191 11.16 14.51 -17.88
N GLN A 192 10.61 13.50 -18.58
CA GLN A 192 10.77 13.33 -20.03
C GLN A 192 9.93 14.32 -20.85
N ILE A 193 8.84 14.85 -20.29
CA ILE A 193 7.93 15.77 -20.98
C ILE A 193 8.01 17.21 -20.46
N GLY A 194 8.68 17.45 -19.33
CA GLY A 194 8.86 18.80 -18.79
C GLY A 194 9.33 18.81 -17.34
N ASN A 195 9.31 20.00 -16.74
CA ASN A 195 9.68 20.19 -15.34
C ASN A 195 8.55 19.72 -14.39
N VAL A 196 8.89 18.91 -13.41
CA VAL A 196 7.92 18.43 -12.41
C VAL A 196 7.59 19.57 -11.44
N ARG A 197 6.28 19.87 -11.30
CA ARG A 197 5.78 20.78 -10.28
C ARG A 197 5.35 19.95 -9.05
N TYR A 198 5.87 20.32 -7.90
CA TYR A 198 5.49 19.74 -6.62
C TYR A 198 4.52 20.65 -5.86
N LEU A 199 3.68 20.07 -5.03
CA LEU A 199 2.77 20.80 -4.17
C LEU A 199 3.56 21.57 -3.09
N THR A 200 3.11 22.79 -2.80
CA THR A 200 3.60 23.61 -1.69
C THR A 200 3.12 23.07 -0.35
N ASP A 201 3.69 23.53 0.77
CA ASP A 201 3.23 23.16 2.11
C ASP A 201 1.78 23.59 2.36
N HIS A 202 1.38 24.73 1.84
CA HIS A 202 -0.01 25.19 1.88
C HIS A 202 -0.93 24.21 1.16
N GLU A 203 -0.61 23.82 -0.07
CA GLU A 203 -1.40 22.87 -0.85
C GLU A 203 -1.46 21.50 -0.17
N ILE A 204 -0.37 21.01 0.41
CA ILE A 204 -0.33 19.76 1.19
C ILE A 204 -1.25 19.82 2.42
N GLY A 205 -1.38 20.98 3.07
CA GLY A 205 -2.23 21.18 4.25
C GLY A 205 -3.73 21.28 3.96
N LEU A 206 -4.15 21.58 2.72
CA LEU A 206 -5.55 21.81 2.36
C LEU A 206 -6.53 20.66 2.73
N PRO A 207 -6.20 19.37 2.62
CA PRO A 207 -7.12 18.30 2.98
C PRO A 207 -7.48 18.28 4.46
N ALA A 208 -6.56 18.66 5.37
CA ALA A 208 -6.81 18.71 6.79
C ALA A 208 -7.88 19.77 7.16
N GLN A 209 -8.01 20.84 6.36
CA GLN A 209 -8.99 21.90 6.55
C GLN A 209 -10.41 21.48 6.07
N ARG A 210 -10.53 20.40 5.30
CA ARG A 210 -11.79 19.90 4.73
C ARG A 210 -12.41 18.73 5.51
N ALA A 211 -11.89 18.36 6.65
CA ALA A 211 -12.43 17.29 7.49
C ALA A 211 -13.77 17.71 8.12
N ALA A 212 -14.82 17.79 7.31
CA ALA A 212 -16.18 17.96 7.78
C ALA A 212 -16.71 16.62 8.30
N SER A 213 -17.31 16.63 9.49
CA SER A 213 -18.08 15.50 9.99
C SER A 213 -19.32 15.32 9.09
N LEU A 214 -19.41 14.19 8.43
CA LEU A 214 -20.57 13.85 7.61
C LEU A 214 -21.66 13.19 8.49
N PRO A 215 -22.96 13.51 8.29
CA PRO A 215 -24.03 12.94 9.10
C PRO A 215 -24.16 11.42 8.93
N GLU A 216 -24.60 10.69 9.96
CA GLU A 216 -24.83 9.24 9.91
C GLU A 216 -26.08 8.85 9.12
N LEU A 217 -25.95 7.96 8.13
CA LEU A 217 -27.09 7.36 7.46
C LEU A 217 -27.63 6.19 8.29
N GLU A 218 -28.91 6.25 8.69
CA GLU A 218 -29.61 5.10 9.26
C GLU A 218 -29.72 3.98 8.21
N ARG A 219 -29.40 2.77 8.59
CA ARG A 219 -29.40 1.60 7.70
C ARG A 219 -30.74 0.89 7.74
N ALA A 220 -31.41 0.84 6.59
CA ALA A 220 -32.38 -0.23 6.31
C ALA A 220 -31.67 -1.53 5.89
N ALA A 221 -32.33 -2.68 6.00
CA ALA A 221 -31.81 -3.93 5.48
C ALA A 221 -31.53 -3.83 3.98
N PRO A 222 -30.37 -4.28 3.48
CA PRO A 222 -30.00 -4.11 2.08
C PRO A 222 -30.94 -4.92 1.17
N SER A 223 -31.43 -4.30 0.10
CA SER A 223 -32.18 -4.96 -0.97
C SER A 223 -31.31 -5.97 -1.75
N SER A 224 -31.92 -6.83 -2.57
CA SER A 224 -31.16 -7.75 -3.43
C SER A 224 -30.23 -7.01 -4.37
N LEU A 225 -30.69 -5.90 -4.96
CA LEU A 225 -29.89 -5.05 -5.84
C LEU A 225 -28.66 -4.48 -5.10
N GLU A 226 -28.83 -4.02 -3.86
CA GLU A 226 -27.73 -3.52 -3.02
C GLU A 226 -26.72 -4.61 -2.61
N LYS A 227 -27.05 -5.88 -2.77
CA LYS A 227 -26.12 -7.01 -2.57
C LYS A 227 -25.35 -7.35 -3.85
N ASP A 228 -25.98 -7.24 -5.01
CA ASP A 228 -25.39 -7.65 -6.29
C ASP A 228 -24.48 -6.57 -6.91
N LEU A 229 -24.89 -5.30 -6.85
CA LEU A 229 -24.09 -4.20 -7.40
C LEU A 229 -22.68 -4.08 -6.80
N PRO A 230 -22.46 -4.21 -5.47
CA PRO A 230 -21.13 -4.25 -4.89
C PRO A 230 -20.25 -5.38 -5.42
N ARG A 231 -20.84 -6.55 -5.72
CA ARG A 231 -20.09 -7.68 -6.29
C ARG A 231 -19.53 -7.32 -7.67
N GLY A 232 -20.36 -6.80 -8.56
CA GLY A 232 -19.95 -6.36 -9.89
C GLY A 232 -18.90 -5.25 -9.82
N LEU A 233 -19.07 -4.28 -8.89
CA LEU A 233 -18.08 -3.22 -8.66
C LEU A 233 -16.75 -3.79 -8.18
N CYS A 234 -16.75 -4.75 -7.24
CA CYS A 234 -15.54 -5.42 -6.78
C CYS A 234 -14.81 -6.16 -7.92
N GLU A 235 -15.55 -6.86 -8.77
CA GLU A 235 -14.97 -7.55 -9.94
C GLU A 235 -14.34 -6.56 -10.94
N PHE A 236 -15.02 -5.44 -11.18
CA PHE A 236 -14.49 -4.37 -12.02
C PHE A 236 -13.21 -3.76 -11.45
N VAL A 237 -13.20 -3.41 -10.17
CA VAL A 237 -12.03 -2.88 -9.46
C VAL A 237 -10.86 -3.86 -9.53
N ARG A 238 -11.09 -5.15 -9.26
CA ARG A 238 -10.06 -6.19 -9.35
C ARG A 238 -9.49 -6.32 -10.76
N ARG A 239 -10.36 -6.26 -11.78
CA ARG A 239 -9.92 -6.30 -13.19
C ARG A 239 -9.09 -5.07 -13.55
N ALA A 240 -9.53 -3.88 -13.19
CA ALA A 240 -8.82 -2.64 -13.44
C ALA A 240 -7.46 -2.59 -12.70
N TYR A 241 -7.40 -3.09 -11.45
CA TYR A 241 -6.14 -3.23 -10.72
C TYR A 241 -5.19 -4.21 -11.41
N ARG A 242 -5.64 -5.40 -11.83
CA ARG A 242 -4.81 -6.35 -12.58
C ARG A 242 -4.31 -5.77 -13.90
N GLN A 243 -5.06 -4.89 -14.55
CA GLN A 243 -4.65 -4.14 -15.75
C GLN A 243 -3.69 -2.98 -15.43
N ARG A 244 -3.36 -2.74 -14.15
CA ARG A 244 -2.46 -1.66 -13.71
C ARG A 244 -2.96 -0.25 -14.08
N LEU A 245 -4.28 -0.07 -14.16
CA LEU A 245 -4.89 1.23 -14.47
C LEU A 245 -4.84 2.17 -13.25
N PHE A 246 -4.67 1.63 -12.06
CA PHE A 246 -4.46 2.38 -10.82
C PHE A 246 -3.69 1.51 -9.81
N ILE A 247 -3.24 2.11 -8.73
CA ILE A 247 -2.63 1.43 -7.58
C ILE A 247 -3.62 1.39 -6.41
N GLY A 248 -3.36 0.56 -5.39
CA GLY A 248 -4.28 0.31 -4.28
C GLY A 248 -4.78 1.56 -3.54
N THR A 249 -4.09 2.69 -3.67
CA THR A 249 -4.43 3.96 -3.00
C THR A 249 -5.13 4.98 -3.88
N GLN A 250 -5.23 4.74 -5.17
CA GLN A 250 -5.74 5.70 -6.15
C GLN A 250 -7.03 5.20 -6.80
N GLY A 251 -7.77 6.15 -7.34
CA GLY A 251 -9.03 5.88 -8.00
C GLY A 251 -10.22 5.87 -7.04
N SER A 252 -11.38 6.19 -7.58
CA SER A 252 -12.67 6.03 -6.93
C SER A 252 -13.63 5.40 -7.94
N PHE A 253 -14.50 4.52 -7.44
CA PHE A 253 -15.45 3.80 -8.28
C PHE A 253 -16.83 3.94 -7.65
N SER A 254 -17.82 4.18 -8.48
CA SER A 254 -19.20 4.31 -8.01
C SER A 254 -20.17 3.63 -8.97
N VAL A 255 -21.27 3.17 -8.43
CA VAL A 255 -22.40 2.68 -9.21
C VAL A 255 -23.68 3.27 -8.65
N ARG A 256 -24.56 3.74 -9.53
CA ARG A 256 -25.86 4.28 -9.12
C ARG A 256 -26.77 3.14 -8.68
N LEU A 257 -27.40 3.29 -7.51
CA LEU A 257 -28.41 2.37 -6.98
C LEU A 257 -29.82 2.76 -7.46
N ASP A 258 -30.16 4.04 -7.33
CA ASP A 258 -31.43 4.61 -7.72
C ASP A 258 -31.27 6.10 -8.10
N GLU A 259 -32.37 6.85 -8.24
CA GLU A 259 -32.34 8.29 -8.61
C GLU A 259 -31.64 9.17 -7.58
N SER A 260 -31.63 8.76 -6.31
CA SER A 260 -31.14 9.55 -5.16
C SER A 260 -29.90 8.97 -4.48
N SER A 261 -29.51 7.73 -4.79
CA SER A 261 -28.44 7.05 -4.10
C SER A 261 -27.41 6.40 -5.04
N LEU A 262 -26.18 6.28 -4.54
CA LEU A 262 -25.11 5.58 -5.23
C LEU A 262 -24.27 4.76 -4.24
N PHE A 263 -23.72 3.66 -4.73
CA PHE A 263 -22.69 2.89 -4.03
C PHE A 263 -21.33 3.44 -4.45
N LEU A 264 -20.51 3.82 -3.46
CA LEU A 264 -19.18 4.36 -3.69
C LEU A 264 -18.12 3.42 -3.13
N TRP A 265 -17.14 3.09 -3.96
CA TRP A 265 -15.95 2.39 -3.54
C TRP A 265 -14.94 3.40 -2.99
N PRO A 266 -14.51 3.28 -1.72
CA PRO A 266 -13.60 4.24 -1.13
C PRO A 266 -12.19 4.12 -1.70
N SER A 267 -11.61 5.26 -2.03
CA SER A 267 -10.22 5.38 -2.44
C SER A 267 -9.24 5.50 -1.26
N VAL A 268 -9.69 5.41 0.00
CA VAL A 268 -8.89 5.78 1.18
C VAL A 268 -8.80 4.65 2.19
N ASN A 269 -7.59 4.35 2.63
CA ASN A 269 -7.17 3.55 3.80
C ASN A 269 -7.81 2.16 4.02
N HIS A 270 -8.86 1.78 3.31
CA HIS A 270 -9.56 0.50 3.48
C HIS A 270 -9.62 -0.35 2.20
N SER A 271 -9.04 0.12 1.09
CA SER A 271 -8.98 -0.59 -0.19
C SER A 271 -8.23 -1.92 -0.10
N GLN A 272 -7.45 -2.09 0.93
CA GLN A 272 -6.63 -3.26 1.15
C GLN A 272 -7.43 -4.55 1.39
N ARG A 273 -8.56 -4.50 2.12
CA ARG A 273 -9.39 -5.68 2.39
C ARG A 273 -10.13 -6.22 1.17
N VAL A 274 -10.23 -5.46 0.13
CA VAL A 274 -11.04 -5.78 -1.04
C VAL A 274 -10.25 -6.39 -2.16
N LEU A 275 -8.97 -6.15 -2.18
CA LEU A 275 -8.05 -6.85 -3.10
C LEU A 275 -7.72 -8.26 -2.58
N CYS A 276 -8.06 -8.60 -1.32
CA CYS A 276 -7.88 -9.93 -0.77
C CYS A 276 -8.87 -10.93 -1.38
N ARG A 277 -8.38 -12.07 -1.84
CA ARG A 277 -9.20 -13.23 -2.21
C ARG A 277 -10.05 -13.65 -1.01
N GLY A 278 -11.35 -13.78 -1.17
CA GLY A 278 -12.22 -14.40 -0.17
C GLY A 278 -13.05 -13.47 0.71
N VAL A 279 -13.01 -12.16 0.54
CA VAL A 279 -13.84 -11.25 1.33
C VAL A 279 -15.30 -11.31 0.86
N SER A 280 -16.21 -11.69 1.78
CA SER A 280 -17.64 -11.67 1.55
C SER A 280 -18.13 -10.28 1.13
N PRO A 281 -19.10 -10.14 0.21
CA PRO A 281 -19.73 -8.87 -0.13
C PRO A 281 -20.24 -8.08 1.08
N LEU A 282 -20.58 -8.76 2.16
CA LEU A 282 -21.04 -8.16 3.42
C LEU A 282 -19.94 -7.39 4.17
N SER A 283 -18.67 -7.77 4.04
CA SER A 283 -17.57 -7.06 4.68
C SER A 283 -17.24 -5.72 3.98
N CYS A 284 -17.59 -5.57 2.71
CA CYS A 284 -17.53 -4.27 2.02
C CYS A 284 -18.49 -3.24 2.61
N PHE A 285 -19.62 -3.67 3.18
CA PHE A 285 -20.63 -2.80 3.79
C PHE A 285 -20.17 -2.14 5.10
N TRP A 286 -19.39 -2.85 5.92
CA TRP A 286 -19.05 -2.39 7.28
C TRP A 286 -18.08 -1.21 7.34
N THR A 287 -17.27 -1.02 6.30
CA THR A 287 -16.25 0.05 6.26
C THR A 287 -16.74 1.36 5.63
N HIS A 288 -18.00 1.43 5.21
CA HIS A 288 -18.53 2.49 4.31
C HIS A 288 -19.37 3.56 4.98
N LYS A 289 -19.58 3.50 6.31
CA LYS A 289 -20.43 4.47 7.02
C LYS A 289 -20.10 5.94 6.71
N ALA A 290 -18.83 6.28 6.54
CA ALA A 290 -18.40 7.67 6.34
C ALA A 290 -18.53 8.17 4.88
N LEU A 291 -18.43 7.29 3.90
CA LEU A 291 -18.35 7.66 2.47
C LEU A 291 -19.72 7.69 1.76
N MET A 292 -20.63 6.81 2.14
CA MET A 292 -22.02 6.86 1.67
C MET A 292 -22.70 8.20 2.05
N ARG A 293 -22.27 8.81 3.16
CA ARG A 293 -22.69 10.13 3.63
C ARG A 293 -22.25 11.27 2.70
N TRP A 294 -20.99 11.22 2.24
CA TRP A 294 -20.43 12.25 1.37
C TRP A 294 -21.11 12.25 0.00
N ALA A 295 -21.33 11.08 -0.58
CA ALA A 295 -21.99 10.94 -1.87
C ALA A 295 -23.43 11.44 -1.84
N ALA A 296 -24.20 11.12 -0.80
CA ALA A 296 -25.58 11.60 -0.64
C ALA A 296 -25.63 13.13 -0.38
N CYS A 297 -24.65 13.70 0.32
CA CYS A 297 -24.60 15.14 0.59
C CYS A 297 -24.12 15.93 -0.62
N ALA A 298 -23.10 15.44 -1.35
CA ALA A 298 -22.61 16.08 -2.57
C ALA A 298 -23.64 16.05 -3.72
N TRP A 299 -24.52 15.02 -3.71
CA TRP A 299 -25.61 14.90 -4.67
C TRP A 299 -26.72 15.92 -4.44
N ARG A 300 -27.10 16.18 -3.19
CA ARG A 300 -28.15 17.15 -2.85
C ARG A 300 -27.74 18.62 -3.04
N SER A 301 -26.45 18.92 -3.03
CA SER A 301 -25.93 20.30 -3.10
C SER A 301 -25.70 20.83 -4.52
N ARG A 302 -25.84 20.01 -5.56
CA ARG A 302 -25.65 20.41 -6.97
C ARG A 302 -26.94 20.18 -7.74
N GLY A 303 -27.48 21.23 -8.36
CA GLY A 303 -28.71 21.16 -9.15
C GLY A 303 -28.64 20.14 -10.30
N GLU A 304 -29.75 19.53 -10.63
CA GLU A 304 -29.90 18.35 -11.50
C GLU A 304 -29.26 18.43 -12.90
N HIS A 305 -29.13 19.62 -13.46
CA HIS A 305 -28.65 19.79 -14.84
C HIS A 305 -27.14 19.68 -15.03
N GLN A 306 -26.34 20.03 -14.02
CA GLN A 306 -24.85 19.93 -14.11
C GLN A 306 -24.31 18.51 -13.85
N GLN A 307 -25.12 17.63 -13.28
CA GLN A 307 -24.71 16.31 -12.82
C GLN A 307 -24.73 15.21 -13.89
N ARG A 308 -25.59 15.35 -14.90
CA ARG A 308 -25.68 14.37 -16.00
C ARG A 308 -24.43 14.35 -16.88
N GLY A 309 -23.79 15.49 -17.09
CA GLY A 309 -22.55 15.60 -17.86
C GLY A 309 -21.32 15.05 -17.15
N ALA A 310 -21.22 15.26 -15.84
CA ALA A 310 -20.05 14.83 -15.06
C ALA A 310 -19.99 13.32 -14.82
N LEU A 311 -21.14 12.64 -14.73
CA LEU A 311 -21.20 11.18 -14.58
C LEU A 311 -20.91 10.44 -15.88
N ALA A 312 -21.35 10.99 -17.03
CA ALA A 312 -21.10 10.42 -18.36
C ALA A 312 -19.60 10.44 -18.72
N ALA A 313 -18.88 11.46 -18.30
CA ALA A 313 -17.43 11.57 -18.54
C ALA A 313 -16.58 10.57 -17.73
N TYR A 314 -17.13 10.00 -16.64
CA TYR A 314 -16.44 8.99 -15.81
C TYR A 314 -16.77 7.55 -16.20
N LEU A 315 -17.82 7.34 -16.98
CA LEU A 315 -18.32 6.03 -17.38
C LEU A 315 -18.42 5.97 -18.91
N ASP A 316 -17.35 6.28 -19.64
CA ASP A 316 -17.28 6.04 -21.10
C ASP A 316 -17.32 4.51 -21.35
N ILE A 317 -18.52 3.95 -21.21
CA ILE A 317 -18.88 2.62 -21.64
C ILE A 317 -19.60 2.79 -22.98
N PRO A 318 -19.08 2.28 -24.10
CA PRO A 318 -19.81 2.27 -25.37
C PRO A 318 -21.18 1.57 -25.17
N ARG A 319 -22.21 2.15 -25.74
CA ARG A 319 -23.55 1.58 -25.78
C ARG A 319 -23.58 0.26 -26.50
#